data_0ec52e295e2123bf3e670ddfe5b857ae
#
_entry.id   0ec52e295e2123bf3e670ddfe5b857ae
#
_cell.length_a   1.000
_cell.length_b   1.000
_cell.length_c   1.000
_cell.angle_alpha   90.00
_cell.angle_beta   90.00
_cell.angle_gamma   90.00
#
_symmetry.space_group_name_H-M   'P 1'
#
loop_
_entity.id
_entity.type
_entity.pdbx_description
1 polymer ?
#
loop_
_entity_poly.entity_id
_entity_poly.type
_entity_poly.pdbx_seq_one_letter_code
_entity_poly.pdbx_strand_id
1 'polypeptide(L)'
;MIGLPAVLLLPIAAATPADDVKACLDRYDIACARQAAGSLGSDDASLAARAELEFALGEFTPARDHLKAASRSLASAEGYAERLALFERSAVATADFVSETRADVTVRSRPGFDAVLTDEAFETLQAAHDRIGPLLGGAPPGGVRMELYPTAQRFIDASSLPGSAVRTTGVIALSKWTRLLVSSPRALGRGYGWKDTIAHEYIHYIVAWRTEDRAPVWLQEGIARSHEALWRTDQPEPLAPTHASLLAEALANDSLLPLAKMHPSMAFLSSPEEASLAYAQVSTMVVYLRQAKGPGAVSEVLDRVREGRDALQAVADVGAGGDQAAFMAGWRAYLKGLKLVGRKLAEAGVVLDGAGDEYAVDPVLGERADLARAARIGDILLDAGRPDAALVEYRKAAPDGEPASPLLSSRTANALIALKREPDARKLLEGSVRDYPEFAVTRTMLGKLLLAAGSTGAAFTQFRHAVDVDPFDPASQATLADLYAARGDAPLSERHRRYSRLLQSNEPATR
;
A
#
# COMPACT_ATOMS: atom_id res chain seq x y z
N MET A 1 46.96 8.48 -54.24
CA MET A 1 46.50 7.35 -53.42
C MET A 1 46.63 7.76 -51.95
N ILE A 2 45.56 8.19 -51.33
CA ILE A 2 45.51 8.62 -49.92
C ILE A 2 44.87 7.46 -49.20
N GLY A 3 45.66 6.75 -48.36
CA GLY A 3 45.19 5.62 -47.59
C GLY A 3 44.23 6.10 -46.47
N LEU A 4 43.03 5.54 -46.42
CA LEU A 4 42.09 5.65 -45.32
C LEU A 4 42.67 4.96 -44.05
N PRO A 5 42.59 5.56 -42.87
CA PRO A 5 43.00 4.87 -41.64
C PRO A 5 42.04 3.71 -41.33
N ALA A 6 42.59 2.54 -41.04
CA ALA A 6 41.86 1.40 -40.56
C ALA A 6 41.19 1.75 -39.20
N VAL A 7 39.88 1.78 -39.17
CA VAL A 7 39.12 1.82 -37.93
C VAL A 7 39.36 0.51 -37.17
N LEU A 8 40.15 0.55 -36.10
CA LEU A 8 40.27 -0.55 -35.16
C LEU A 8 38.91 -0.75 -34.50
N LEU A 9 38.14 -1.73 -34.98
CA LEU A 9 37.03 -2.31 -34.22
C LEU A 9 37.65 -3.01 -33.00
N LEU A 10 37.62 -2.34 -31.86
CA LEU A 10 37.85 -3.00 -30.59
C LEU A 10 36.81 -4.11 -30.48
N PRO A 11 37.19 -5.35 -30.13
CA PRO A 11 36.22 -6.41 -29.89
C PRO A 11 35.32 -6.00 -28.74
N ILE A 12 34.02 -5.90 -29.00
CA ILE A 12 33.03 -5.82 -27.94
C ILE A 12 33.24 -7.08 -27.10
N ALA A 13 33.65 -6.91 -25.84
CA ALA A 13 33.78 -8.05 -24.95
C ALA A 13 32.44 -8.81 -24.93
N ALA A 14 32.50 -10.12 -25.16
CA ALA A 14 31.30 -10.95 -25.12
C ALA A 14 30.66 -10.82 -23.71
N ALA A 15 29.35 -10.63 -23.64
CA ALA A 15 28.62 -10.56 -22.37
C ALA A 15 28.93 -11.83 -21.57
N THR A 16 29.20 -11.65 -20.28
CA THR A 16 29.48 -12.76 -19.36
C THR A 16 28.15 -13.32 -18.83
N PRO A 17 28.11 -14.58 -18.33
CA PRO A 17 26.90 -15.09 -17.64
C PRO A 17 26.46 -14.20 -16.49
N ALA A 18 27.37 -13.51 -15.82
CA ALA A 18 27.04 -12.54 -14.76
C ALA A 18 26.30 -11.30 -15.32
N ASP A 19 26.73 -10.79 -16.48
CA ASP A 19 26.05 -9.69 -17.18
C ASP A 19 24.66 -10.12 -17.66
N ASP A 20 24.50 -11.35 -18.11
CA ASP A 20 23.20 -11.89 -18.53
C ASP A 20 22.23 -11.98 -17.35
N VAL A 21 22.66 -12.48 -16.18
CA VAL A 21 21.83 -12.49 -14.96
C VAL A 21 21.40 -11.09 -14.59
N LYS A 22 22.35 -10.14 -14.57
CA LYS A 22 22.03 -8.73 -14.26
C LYS A 22 21.04 -8.15 -15.26
N ALA A 23 21.25 -8.34 -16.55
CA ALA A 23 20.36 -7.84 -17.60
C ALA A 23 18.95 -8.43 -17.50
N CYS A 24 18.80 -9.69 -17.06
CA CYS A 24 17.49 -10.30 -16.81
C CYS A 24 16.81 -9.67 -15.57
N LEU A 25 17.57 -9.44 -14.49
CA LEU A 25 17.05 -8.82 -13.27
C LEU A 25 16.61 -7.36 -13.52
N ASP A 26 17.40 -6.60 -14.29
CA ASP A 26 17.09 -5.23 -14.67
C ASP A 26 15.77 -5.13 -15.50
N ARG A 27 15.37 -6.23 -16.17
CA ARG A 27 14.09 -6.34 -16.88
C ARG A 27 12.98 -7.03 -16.09
N TYR A 28 13.21 -7.30 -14.81
CA TYR A 28 12.25 -8.02 -13.95
C TYR A 28 11.91 -9.44 -14.45
N ASP A 29 12.80 -10.06 -15.22
CA ASP A 29 12.63 -11.42 -15.77
C ASP A 29 13.39 -12.45 -14.93
N ILE A 30 12.73 -12.96 -13.90
CA ILE A 30 13.30 -13.96 -12.98
C ILE A 30 13.54 -15.30 -13.69
N ALA A 31 12.72 -15.68 -14.65
CA ALA A 31 12.90 -16.94 -15.37
C ALA A 31 14.19 -16.89 -16.20
N CYS A 32 14.41 -15.79 -16.92
CA CYS A 32 15.65 -15.49 -17.63
C CYS A 32 16.87 -15.51 -16.69
N ALA A 33 16.77 -14.81 -15.54
CA ALA A 33 17.87 -14.73 -14.57
C ALA A 33 18.25 -16.09 -14.00
N ARG A 34 17.29 -16.96 -13.70
CA ARG A 34 17.53 -18.34 -13.24
C ARG A 34 18.23 -19.18 -14.33
N GLN A 35 17.80 -19.05 -15.58
CA GLN A 35 18.41 -19.76 -16.70
C GLN A 35 19.87 -19.31 -16.88
N ALA A 36 20.14 -18.01 -16.91
CA ALA A 36 21.49 -17.46 -17.03
C ALA A 36 22.39 -17.88 -15.86
N ALA A 37 21.84 -17.92 -14.64
CA ALA A 37 22.58 -18.33 -13.44
C ALA A 37 23.08 -19.78 -13.47
N GLY A 38 22.49 -20.64 -14.29
CA GLY A 38 22.97 -22.02 -14.53
C GLY A 38 24.38 -22.10 -15.13
N SER A 39 24.86 -21.01 -15.75
CA SER A 39 26.20 -20.92 -16.36
C SER A 39 27.20 -20.12 -15.48
N LEU A 40 26.83 -19.69 -14.27
CA LEU A 40 27.72 -18.96 -13.35
C LEU A 40 28.81 -19.87 -12.80
N GLY A 41 30.04 -19.37 -12.80
CA GLY A 41 31.20 -19.98 -12.17
C GLY A 41 31.31 -19.71 -10.67
N SER A 42 32.57 -19.73 -10.18
CA SER A 42 32.94 -19.42 -8.79
C SER A 42 33.83 -18.18 -8.65
N ASP A 43 33.98 -17.41 -9.73
CA ASP A 43 34.66 -16.12 -9.70
C ASP A 43 33.79 -15.06 -9.00
N ASP A 44 34.41 -13.96 -8.61
CA ASP A 44 33.74 -12.91 -7.81
C ASP A 44 32.53 -12.28 -8.55
N ALA A 45 32.60 -12.11 -9.88
CA ALA A 45 31.48 -11.58 -10.67
C ALA A 45 30.29 -12.55 -10.69
N SER A 46 30.57 -13.86 -10.86
CA SER A 46 29.58 -14.92 -10.81
C SER A 46 28.94 -15.04 -9.41
N LEU A 47 29.72 -14.93 -8.35
CA LEU A 47 29.22 -14.94 -6.96
C LEU A 47 28.32 -13.72 -6.69
N ALA A 48 28.72 -12.54 -7.14
CA ALA A 48 27.91 -11.33 -6.99
C ALA A 48 26.60 -11.43 -7.77
N ALA A 49 26.62 -11.90 -9.02
CA ALA A 49 25.42 -12.09 -9.81
C ALA A 49 24.46 -13.13 -9.19
N ARG A 50 25.01 -14.21 -8.63
CA ARG A 50 24.24 -15.19 -7.85
C ARG A 50 23.60 -14.57 -6.63
N ALA A 51 24.36 -13.75 -5.88
CA ALA A 51 23.87 -13.05 -4.70
C ALA A 51 22.70 -12.10 -5.04
N GLU A 52 22.79 -11.38 -6.16
CA GLU A 52 21.70 -10.50 -6.62
C GLU A 52 20.43 -11.30 -6.97
N LEU A 53 20.56 -12.42 -7.67
CA LEU A 53 19.43 -13.29 -7.98
C LEU A 53 18.81 -13.87 -6.70
N GLU A 54 19.60 -14.39 -5.77
CA GLU A 54 19.13 -14.93 -4.49
C GLU A 54 18.45 -13.84 -3.66
N PHE A 55 18.98 -12.62 -3.66
CA PHE A 55 18.33 -11.49 -3.01
C PHE A 55 16.97 -11.15 -3.65
N ALA A 56 16.89 -11.15 -4.98
CA ALA A 56 15.63 -10.95 -5.71
C ALA A 56 14.61 -12.09 -5.42
N LEU A 57 15.09 -13.29 -5.10
CA LEU A 57 14.26 -14.42 -4.72
C LEU A 57 13.84 -14.42 -3.24
N GLY A 58 14.36 -13.49 -2.42
CA GLY A 58 14.14 -13.44 -0.98
C GLY A 58 15.00 -14.45 -0.20
N GLU A 59 16.02 -15.02 -0.81
CA GLU A 59 16.98 -15.97 -0.22
C GLU A 59 18.13 -15.18 0.42
N PHE A 60 17.83 -14.39 1.47
CA PHE A 60 18.73 -13.35 1.98
C PHE A 60 20.01 -13.89 2.61
N THR A 61 19.95 -15.03 3.30
CA THR A 61 21.16 -15.62 3.92
C THR A 61 22.13 -16.11 2.86
N PRO A 62 21.75 -16.93 1.86
CA PRO A 62 22.62 -17.26 0.74
C PRO A 62 23.15 -16.03 -0.01
N ALA A 63 22.28 -15.07 -0.32
CA ALA A 63 22.66 -13.84 -1.01
C ALA A 63 23.77 -13.08 -0.27
N ARG A 64 23.61 -12.88 1.05
CA ARG A 64 24.64 -12.27 1.90
C ARG A 64 25.97 -13.05 1.85
N ASP A 65 25.89 -14.36 1.97
CA ASP A 65 27.09 -15.21 2.05
C ASP A 65 27.85 -15.24 0.73
N HIS A 66 27.14 -15.31 -0.41
CA HIS A 66 27.77 -15.23 -1.73
C HIS A 66 28.36 -13.84 -2.00
N LEU A 67 27.68 -12.74 -1.60
CA LEU A 67 28.22 -11.40 -1.77
C LEU A 67 29.47 -11.19 -0.90
N LYS A 68 29.51 -11.73 0.33
CA LYS A 68 30.70 -11.74 1.18
C LYS A 68 31.85 -12.54 0.54
N ALA A 69 31.56 -13.67 -0.06
CA ALA A 69 32.59 -14.48 -0.74
C ALA A 69 33.19 -13.76 -1.96
N ALA A 70 32.41 -12.91 -2.65
CA ALA A 70 32.85 -12.07 -3.77
C ALA A 70 33.68 -10.86 -3.34
N SER A 71 33.95 -10.67 -2.04
CA SER A 71 34.59 -9.44 -1.50
C SER A 71 36.03 -9.20 -1.93
N ARG A 72 36.75 -10.23 -2.43
CA ARG A 72 38.18 -10.13 -2.74
C ARG A 72 38.49 -9.08 -3.80
N SER A 73 37.65 -8.98 -4.85
CA SER A 73 37.83 -8.00 -5.92
C SER A 73 36.82 -6.84 -5.87
N LEU A 74 35.69 -6.99 -5.14
CA LEU A 74 34.60 -6.05 -5.14
C LEU A 74 34.54 -5.15 -3.90
N ALA A 75 35.34 -5.42 -2.85
CA ALA A 75 35.29 -4.65 -1.60
C ALA A 75 35.53 -3.13 -1.76
N SER A 76 36.26 -2.74 -2.81
CA SER A 76 36.53 -1.34 -3.16
C SER A 76 35.58 -0.80 -4.25
N ALA A 77 34.65 -1.62 -4.77
CA ALA A 77 33.69 -1.17 -5.76
C ALA A 77 32.65 -0.25 -5.12
N GLU A 78 32.28 0.80 -5.85
CA GLU A 78 31.24 1.73 -5.43
C GLU A 78 29.92 0.98 -5.15
N GLY A 79 29.29 1.27 -4.01
CA GLY A 79 28.03 0.67 -3.59
C GLY A 79 28.12 -0.74 -3.01
N TYR A 80 29.31 -1.39 -2.99
CA TYR A 80 29.43 -2.75 -2.44
C TYR A 80 29.08 -2.81 -0.94
N ALA A 81 29.61 -1.88 -0.15
CA ALA A 81 29.40 -1.87 1.30
C ALA A 81 27.92 -1.64 1.65
N GLU A 82 27.26 -0.72 0.96
CA GLU A 82 25.84 -0.42 1.12
C GLU A 82 24.99 -1.63 0.71
N ARG A 83 25.36 -2.30 -0.37
CA ARG A 83 24.66 -3.49 -0.87
C ARG A 83 24.79 -4.65 0.12
N LEU A 84 26.01 -4.91 0.61
CA LEU A 84 26.25 -5.93 1.63
C LEU A 84 25.48 -5.63 2.91
N ALA A 85 25.51 -4.39 3.38
CA ALA A 85 24.76 -3.98 4.56
C ALA A 85 23.25 -4.18 4.40
N LEU A 86 22.69 -3.92 3.21
CA LEU A 86 21.30 -4.21 2.92
C LEU A 86 21.00 -5.73 3.00
N PHE A 87 21.85 -6.58 2.42
CA PHE A 87 21.68 -8.03 2.46
C PHE A 87 21.75 -8.56 3.90
N GLU A 88 22.68 -8.04 4.69
CA GLU A 88 22.82 -8.39 6.12
C GLU A 88 21.58 -8.01 6.92
N ARG A 89 21.09 -6.77 6.78
CA ARG A 89 19.88 -6.32 7.48
C ARG A 89 18.66 -7.11 7.05
N SER A 90 18.50 -7.37 5.75
CA SER A 90 17.38 -8.18 5.24
C SER A 90 17.40 -9.61 5.77
N ALA A 91 18.58 -10.22 5.84
CA ALA A 91 18.75 -11.57 6.40
C ALA A 91 18.36 -11.61 7.90
N VAL A 92 18.73 -10.59 8.68
CA VAL A 92 18.36 -10.48 10.09
C VAL A 92 16.85 -10.20 10.24
N ALA A 93 16.32 -9.25 9.46
CA ALA A 93 14.92 -8.85 9.53
C ALA A 93 13.93 -9.99 9.22
N THR A 94 14.37 -11.00 8.48
CA THR A 94 13.54 -12.14 8.02
C THR A 94 14.01 -13.50 8.52
N ALA A 95 14.93 -13.54 9.50
CA ALA A 95 15.54 -14.79 9.96
C ALA A 95 14.54 -15.82 10.52
N ASP A 96 13.44 -15.35 11.09
CA ASP A 96 12.37 -16.15 11.66
C ASP A 96 11.13 -16.27 10.75
N PHE A 97 11.24 -15.83 9.47
CA PHE A 97 10.12 -15.94 8.53
C PHE A 97 9.99 -17.37 8.01
N VAL A 98 8.75 -17.81 7.86
CA VAL A 98 8.40 -19.03 7.13
C VAL A 98 7.88 -18.65 5.76
N SER A 99 8.13 -19.53 4.78
CA SER A 99 7.67 -19.36 3.40
C SER A 99 6.53 -20.33 3.14
N GLU A 100 5.45 -19.87 2.58
CA GLU A 100 4.37 -20.66 2.02
C GLU A 100 4.21 -20.30 0.54
N THR A 101 4.03 -21.32 -0.30
CA THR A 101 3.85 -21.13 -1.75
C THR A 101 2.56 -21.80 -2.19
N ARG A 102 1.72 -21.08 -2.91
CA ARG A 102 0.50 -21.58 -3.55
C ARG A 102 0.54 -21.15 -5.02
N ALA A 103 0.50 -22.12 -5.94
CA ALA A 103 0.73 -21.87 -7.37
C ALA A 103 2.00 -21.02 -7.58
N ASP A 104 1.88 -19.85 -8.21
CA ASP A 104 3.01 -18.96 -8.53
C ASP A 104 3.21 -17.83 -7.49
N VAL A 105 2.50 -17.87 -6.37
CA VAL A 105 2.60 -16.87 -5.30
C VAL A 105 3.35 -17.46 -4.11
N THR A 106 4.36 -16.75 -3.63
CA THR A 106 5.08 -17.08 -2.38
C THR A 106 4.86 -15.94 -1.38
N VAL A 107 4.33 -16.28 -0.21
CA VAL A 107 4.18 -15.37 0.92
C VAL A 107 5.14 -15.79 2.02
N ARG A 108 5.89 -14.82 2.56
CA ARG A 108 6.80 -14.99 3.67
C ARG A 108 6.36 -14.11 4.82
N SER A 109 6.20 -14.69 5.99
CA SER A 109 5.77 -13.97 7.19
C SER A 109 6.37 -14.60 8.45
N ARG A 110 6.33 -13.85 9.54
CA ARG A 110 6.68 -14.38 10.84
C ARG A 110 5.55 -15.30 11.34
N PRO A 111 5.86 -16.48 11.89
CA PRO A 111 4.88 -17.30 12.60
C PRO A 111 4.27 -16.54 13.77
N GLY A 112 3.04 -16.86 14.12
CA GLY A 112 2.31 -16.23 15.23
C GLY A 112 1.11 -15.42 14.72
N PHE A 113 0.89 -14.24 15.27
CA PHE A 113 -0.31 -13.45 14.96
C PHE A 113 -0.43 -13.08 13.48
N ASP A 114 0.69 -12.84 12.77
CA ASP A 114 0.66 -12.52 11.33
C ASP A 114 0.13 -13.67 10.45
N ALA A 115 -0.01 -14.88 10.98
CA ALA A 115 -0.66 -15.98 10.28
C ALA A 115 -2.14 -15.69 9.92
N VAL A 116 -2.79 -14.73 10.58
CA VAL A 116 -4.14 -14.28 10.20
C VAL A 116 -4.17 -13.57 8.85
N LEU A 117 -3.02 -13.08 8.37
CA LEU A 117 -2.91 -12.37 7.10
C LEU A 117 -2.70 -13.31 5.91
N THR A 118 -2.14 -14.51 6.14
CA THR A 118 -1.56 -15.35 5.08
C THR A 118 -2.60 -15.77 4.04
N ASP A 119 -3.74 -16.32 4.46
CA ASP A 119 -4.79 -16.77 3.54
C ASP A 119 -5.32 -15.61 2.69
N GLU A 120 -5.61 -14.47 3.31
CA GLU A 120 -6.15 -13.30 2.62
C GLU A 120 -5.12 -12.65 1.69
N ALA A 121 -3.83 -12.70 2.04
CA ALA A 121 -2.75 -12.25 1.18
C ALA A 121 -2.68 -13.06 -0.12
N PHE A 122 -2.76 -14.39 -0.04
CA PHE A 122 -2.83 -15.26 -1.23
C PHE A 122 -4.06 -14.95 -2.07
N GLU A 123 -5.24 -14.86 -1.44
CA GLU A 123 -6.50 -14.57 -2.12
C GLU A 123 -6.46 -13.20 -2.83
N THR A 124 -5.89 -12.19 -2.18
CA THR A 124 -5.75 -10.85 -2.76
C THR A 124 -4.80 -10.84 -3.96
N LEU A 125 -3.63 -11.46 -3.83
CA LEU A 125 -2.65 -11.54 -4.92
C LEU A 125 -3.20 -12.33 -6.11
N GLN A 126 -3.86 -13.46 -5.86
CA GLN A 126 -4.49 -14.25 -6.91
C GLN A 126 -5.58 -13.45 -7.62
N ALA A 127 -6.47 -12.79 -6.88
CA ALA A 127 -7.51 -11.96 -7.45
C ALA A 127 -6.95 -10.75 -8.22
N ALA A 128 -5.87 -10.12 -7.72
CA ALA A 128 -5.18 -9.05 -8.42
C ALA A 128 -4.53 -9.57 -9.73
N HIS A 129 -3.91 -10.74 -9.69
CA HIS A 129 -3.36 -11.39 -10.87
C HIS A 129 -4.43 -11.63 -11.95
N ASP A 130 -5.56 -12.22 -11.55
CA ASP A 130 -6.62 -12.64 -12.48
C ASP A 130 -7.42 -11.46 -13.05
N ARG A 131 -7.60 -10.39 -12.27
CA ARG A 131 -8.48 -9.28 -12.65
C ARG A 131 -7.72 -8.05 -13.11
N ILE A 132 -6.56 -7.74 -12.53
CA ILE A 132 -5.78 -6.54 -12.86
C ILE A 132 -4.72 -6.86 -13.92
N GLY A 133 -4.06 -8.00 -13.84
CA GLY A 133 -3.04 -8.40 -14.80
C GLY A 133 -3.47 -8.23 -16.26
N PRO A 134 -4.62 -8.77 -16.69
CA PRO A 134 -5.11 -8.61 -18.06
C PRO A 134 -5.37 -7.15 -18.48
N LEU A 135 -5.79 -6.29 -17.54
CA LEU A 135 -6.02 -4.86 -17.83
C LEU A 135 -4.72 -4.10 -18.13
N LEU A 136 -3.61 -4.58 -17.56
CA LEU A 136 -2.28 -4.00 -17.74
C LEU A 136 -1.44 -4.72 -18.81
N GLY A 137 -2.04 -5.68 -19.54
CA GLY A 137 -1.42 -6.42 -20.63
C GLY A 137 -0.58 -7.62 -20.20
N GLY A 138 -0.87 -8.20 -19.04
CA GLY A 138 -0.25 -9.42 -18.52
C GLY A 138 0.43 -9.22 -17.17
N ALA A 139 1.05 -10.29 -16.70
CA ALA A 139 1.78 -10.33 -15.43
C ALA A 139 3.22 -10.83 -15.67
N PRO A 140 4.20 -10.43 -14.82
CA PRO A 140 5.57 -10.87 -14.95
C PRO A 140 5.70 -12.40 -14.86
N PRO A 141 6.55 -13.04 -15.69
CA PRO A 141 6.82 -14.45 -15.58
C PRO A 141 7.63 -14.78 -14.31
N GLY A 142 7.39 -15.94 -13.70
CA GLY A 142 8.16 -16.42 -12.54
C GLY A 142 7.51 -16.15 -11.19
N GLY A 143 6.25 -15.75 -11.19
CA GLY A 143 5.42 -15.62 -9.98
C GLY A 143 5.67 -14.36 -9.17
N VAL A 144 4.95 -14.25 -8.05
CA VAL A 144 5.00 -13.10 -7.13
C VAL A 144 5.55 -13.55 -5.79
N ARG A 145 6.43 -12.73 -5.21
CA ARG A 145 6.96 -12.93 -3.85
C ARG A 145 6.61 -11.76 -2.99
N MET A 146 6.07 -12.04 -1.83
CA MET A 146 5.68 -11.02 -0.86
C MET A 146 6.22 -11.36 0.52
N GLU A 147 6.73 -10.36 1.21
CA GLU A 147 7.10 -10.41 2.63
C GLU A 147 6.19 -9.53 3.46
N LEU A 148 5.63 -10.08 4.55
CA LEU A 148 4.82 -9.36 5.53
C LEU A 148 5.67 -9.06 6.77
N TYR A 149 5.98 -7.78 7.00
CA TYR A 149 6.85 -7.34 8.09
C TYR A 149 6.04 -6.98 9.34
N PRO A 150 6.25 -7.64 10.48
CA PRO A 150 5.44 -7.45 11.69
C PRO A 150 5.63 -6.09 12.36
N THR A 151 6.74 -5.40 12.08
CA THR A 151 7.07 -4.08 12.64
C THR A 151 7.66 -3.16 11.57
N ALA A 152 7.49 -1.85 11.76
CA ALA A 152 8.07 -0.86 10.87
C ALA A 152 9.61 -0.95 10.82
N GLN A 153 10.28 -1.28 11.93
CA GLN A 153 11.73 -1.41 11.94
C GLN A 153 12.20 -2.56 11.03
N ARG A 154 11.56 -3.74 11.07
CA ARG A 154 11.92 -4.84 10.17
C ARG A 154 11.68 -4.50 8.70
N PHE A 155 10.60 -3.78 8.39
CA PHE A 155 10.36 -3.27 7.04
C PHE A 155 11.48 -2.32 6.59
N ILE A 156 11.87 -1.37 7.43
CA ILE A 156 12.97 -0.43 7.17
C ILE A 156 14.28 -1.20 6.92
N ASP A 157 14.60 -2.17 7.76
CA ASP A 157 15.84 -2.96 7.67
C ASP A 157 15.93 -3.77 6.37
N ALA A 158 14.81 -4.26 5.87
CA ALA A 158 14.73 -5.03 4.62
C ALA A 158 14.55 -4.17 3.36
N SER A 159 14.19 -2.89 3.51
CA SER A 159 14.00 -1.96 2.40
C SER A 159 15.31 -1.25 2.03
N SER A 160 15.34 -0.66 0.84
CA SER A 160 16.43 0.23 0.41
C SER A 160 16.23 1.68 0.87
N LEU A 161 15.11 1.97 1.53
CA LEU A 161 14.76 3.33 1.93
C LEU A 161 15.48 3.71 3.23
N PRO A 162 15.99 4.94 3.35
CA PRO A 162 16.46 5.44 4.63
C PRO A 162 15.33 5.42 5.67
N GLY A 163 15.62 4.96 6.89
CA GLY A 163 14.60 4.88 7.95
C GLY A 163 13.93 6.23 8.26
N SER A 164 14.68 7.34 8.13
CA SER A 164 14.10 8.70 8.23
C SER A 164 13.08 8.96 7.14
N ALA A 165 13.36 8.57 5.88
CA ALA A 165 12.43 8.74 4.78
C ALA A 165 11.13 7.95 5.02
N VAL A 166 11.23 6.68 5.41
CA VAL A 166 10.05 5.84 5.73
C VAL A 166 9.19 6.47 6.82
N ARG A 167 9.81 6.97 7.91
CA ARG A 167 9.07 7.61 9.00
C ARG A 167 8.44 8.96 8.62
N THR A 168 9.09 9.71 7.73
CA THR A 168 8.59 11.03 7.30
C THR A 168 7.50 10.91 6.22
N THR A 169 7.69 9.97 5.27
CA THR A 169 6.74 9.82 4.14
C THR A 169 5.61 8.84 4.44
N GLY A 170 5.74 8.05 5.53
CA GLY A 170 4.75 7.03 5.88
C GLY A 170 4.65 5.88 4.87
N VAL A 171 5.73 5.56 4.16
CA VAL A 171 5.77 4.41 3.25
C VAL A 171 5.62 3.12 4.05
N ILE A 172 4.57 2.36 3.77
CA ILE A 172 4.18 1.12 4.46
C ILE A 172 4.35 -0.13 3.60
N ALA A 173 4.58 0.07 2.31
CA ALA A 173 4.82 -1.01 1.37
C ALA A 173 5.76 -0.54 0.26
N LEU A 174 6.37 -1.48 -0.45
CA LEU A 174 7.30 -1.20 -1.54
C LEU A 174 7.38 -2.38 -2.49
N SER A 175 7.22 -2.12 -3.79
CA SER A 175 7.54 -3.07 -4.84
C SER A 175 8.95 -2.85 -5.35
N LYS A 176 9.86 -3.79 -5.12
CA LYS A 176 11.24 -3.71 -5.61
C LYS A 176 11.90 -5.08 -5.70
N TRP A 177 12.87 -5.21 -6.61
CA TRP A 177 13.65 -6.44 -6.82
C TRP A 177 12.76 -7.67 -7.05
N THR A 178 11.66 -7.51 -7.81
CA THR A 178 10.68 -8.59 -8.07
C THR A 178 9.93 -9.10 -6.83
N ARG A 179 9.91 -8.31 -5.76
CA ARG A 179 9.25 -8.64 -4.49
C ARG A 179 8.35 -7.52 -4.02
N LEU A 180 7.32 -7.87 -3.27
CA LEU A 180 6.44 -6.95 -2.57
C LEU A 180 6.80 -6.97 -1.09
N LEU A 181 7.28 -5.86 -0.57
CA LEU A 181 7.54 -5.67 0.85
C LEU A 181 6.34 -4.94 1.46
N VAL A 182 5.66 -5.55 2.42
CA VAL A 182 4.42 -5.00 2.98
C VAL A 182 4.50 -5.01 4.49
N SER A 183 4.23 -3.88 5.13
CA SER A 183 4.10 -3.82 6.59
C SER A 183 2.82 -4.51 7.05
N SER A 184 2.88 -5.34 8.08
CA SER A 184 1.67 -5.87 8.72
C SER A 184 0.80 -4.73 9.25
N PRO A 185 -0.54 -4.81 9.15
CA PRO A 185 -1.42 -3.79 9.73
C PRO A 185 -1.14 -3.48 11.19
N ARG A 186 -0.63 -4.44 11.96
CA ARG A 186 -0.26 -4.21 13.37
C ARG A 186 0.99 -3.36 13.58
N ALA A 187 1.80 -3.14 12.53
CA ALA A 187 2.91 -2.21 12.58
C ALA A 187 2.44 -0.75 12.60
N LEU A 188 1.14 -0.52 12.32
CA LEU A 188 0.48 0.77 12.39
C LEU A 188 -0.54 0.73 13.52
N GLY A 189 -0.55 1.75 14.39
CA GLY A 189 -1.41 1.76 15.59
C GLY A 189 -2.92 1.71 15.32
N ARG A 190 -3.38 1.86 14.07
CA ARG A 190 -4.80 1.83 13.69
C ARG A 190 -5.16 0.83 12.57
N GLY A 191 -4.19 0.07 12.08
CA GLY A 191 -4.37 -0.70 10.85
C GLY A 191 -4.45 0.19 9.60
N TYR A 192 -4.71 -0.41 8.44
CA TYR A 192 -4.87 0.27 7.15
C TYR A 192 -5.44 -0.69 6.11
N GLY A 193 -5.81 -0.19 4.92
CA GLY A 193 -6.33 -0.99 3.80
C GLY A 193 -5.25 -1.87 3.14
N TRP A 194 -4.65 -2.78 3.90
CA TRP A 194 -3.47 -3.56 3.51
C TRP A 194 -3.68 -4.47 2.29
N LYS A 195 -4.90 -4.93 2.05
CA LYS A 195 -5.22 -5.74 0.86
C LYS A 195 -5.19 -4.90 -0.42
N ASP A 196 -5.77 -3.71 -0.39
CA ASP A 196 -5.67 -2.78 -1.52
C ASP A 196 -4.21 -2.34 -1.73
N THR A 197 -3.43 -2.20 -0.63
CA THR A 197 -1.98 -1.93 -0.71
C THR A 197 -1.21 -3.10 -1.34
N ILE A 198 -1.54 -4.36 -1.04
CA ILE A 198 -0.94 -5.51 -1.74
C ILE A 198 -1.20 -5.41 -3.25
N ALA A 199 -2.43 -5.13 -3.64
CA ALA A 199 -2.77 -4.97 -5.07
C ALA A 199 -2.04 -3.77 -5.69
N HIS A 200 -1.89 -2.66 -4.96
CA HIS A 200 -1.13 -1.48 -5.35
C HIS A 200 0.34 -1.82 -5.65
N GLU A 201 1.02 -2.51 -4.74
CA GLU A 201 2.40 -2.93 -4.93
C GLU A 201 2.55 -3.96 -6.06
N TYR A 202 1.56 -4.84 -6.22
CA TYR A 202 1.53 -5.77 -7.34
C TYR A 202 1.41 -5.05 -8.70
N ILE A 203 0.64 -3.96 -8.76
CA ILE A 203 0.55 -3.12 -9.96
C ILE A 203 1.89 -2.46 -10.27
N HIS A 204 2.61 -1.93 -9.27
CA HIS A 204 3.96 -1.41 -9.48
C HIS A 204 4.91 -2.47 -10.06
N TYR A 205 4.82 -3.72 -9.59
CA TYR A 205 5.60 -4.82 -10.15
C TYR A 205 5.27 -5.06 -11.63
N ILE A 206 3.97 -5.09 -11.99
CA ILE A 206 3.55 -5.23 -13.40
C ILE A 206 4.05 -4.05 -14.23
N VAL A 207 3.87 -2.81 -13.77
CA VAL A 207 4.25 -1.60 -14.53
C VAL A 207 5.76 -1.56 -14.74
N ALA A 208 6.57 -1.85 -13.71
CA ALA A 208 8.02 -1.91 -13.82
C ALA A 208 8.47 -2.96 -14.86
N TRP A 209 7.90 -4.18 -14.80
CA TRP A 209 8.16 -5.22 -15.79
C TRP A 209 7.74 -4.81 -17.20
N ARG A 210 6.51 -4.27 -17.37
CA ARG A 210 5.97 -3.88 -18.67
C ARG A 210 6.78 -2.78 -19.34
N THR A 211 7.32 -1.84 -18.57
CA THR A 211 8.04 -0.67 -19.08
C THR A 211 9.55 -0.77 -18.94
N GLU A 212 10.07 -1.89 -18.43
CA GLU A 212 11.50 -2.02 -18.07
C GLU A 212 11.95 -0.84 -17.18
N ASP A 213 11.12 -0.51 -16.18
CA ASP A 213 11.31 0.58 -15.21
C ASP A 213 11.39 2.00 -15.81
N ARG A 214 10.89 2.20 -17.04
CA ARG A 214 10.90 3.52 -17.70
C ARG A 214 9.71 4.41 -17.36
N ALA A 215 8.66 3.86 -16.72
CA ALA A 215 7.50 4.67 -16.34
C ALA A 215 7.89 5.65 -15.22
N PRO A 216 7.62 6.98 -15.37
CA PRO A 216 7.87 7.93 -14.30
C PRO A 216 6.92 7.69 -13.12
N VAL A 217 7.34 8.11 -11.92
CA VAL A 217 6.61 7.87 -10.66
C VAL A 217 5.15 8.31 -10.74
N TRP A 218 4.86 9.48 -11.31
CA TRP A 218 3.49 9.98 -11.42
C TRP A 218 2.55 9.04 -12.21
N LEU A 219 3.06 8.39 -13.27
CA LEU A 219 2.29 7.44 -14.07
C LEU A 219 2.12 6.11 -13.32
N GLN A 220 3.18 5.62 -12.67
CA GLN A 220 3.12 4.42 -11.85
C GLN A 220 2.06 4.56 -10.75
N GLU A 221 2.10 5.65 -9.98
CA GLU A 221 1.15 5.95 -8.92
C GLU A 221 -0.29 6.15 -9.44
N GLY A 222 -0.43 6.84 -10.56
CA GLY A 222 -1.73 7.04 -11.20
C GLY A 222 -2.38 5.72 -11.61
N ILE A 223 -1.60 4.79 -12.16
CA ILE A 223 -2.06 3.44 -12.53
C ILE A 223 -2.36 2.64 -11.26
N ALA A 224 -1.45 2.60 -10.29
CA ALA A 224 -1.63 1.82 -9.07
C ALA A 224 -2.89 2.26 -8.30
N ARG A 225 -3.03 3.54 -8.00
CA ARG A 225 -4.20 4.10 -7.28
C ARG A 225 -5.53 3.91 -8.02
N SER A 226 -5.53 4.00 -9.34
CA SER A 226 -6.77 3.82 -10.13
C SER A 226 -7.21 2.36 -10.30
N HIS A 227 -6.34 1.40 -9.99
CA HIS A 227 -6.60 -0.04 -10.17
C HIS A 227 -6.56 -0.84 -8.87
N GLU A 228 -6.00 -0.30 -7.77
CA GLU A 228 -5.73 -1.05 -6.53
C GLU A 228 -6.96 -1.75 -5.92
N ALA A 229 -8.18 -1.25 -6.14
CA ALA A 229 -9.40 -1.88 -5.66
C ALA A 229 -10.08 -2.81 -6.69
N LEU A 230 -9.56 -2.91 -7.92
CA LEU A 230 -10.17 -3.73 -8.98
C LEU A 230 -10.06 -5.24 -8.72
N TRP A 231 -9.20 -5.68 -7.81
CA TRP A 231 -9.16 -7.08 -7.40
C TRP A 231 -10.47 -7.54 -6.73
N ARG A 232 -11.21 -6.63 -6.09
CA ARG A 232 -12.42 -6.93 -5.30
C ARG A 232 -13.72 -6.32 -5.84
N THR A 233 -13.66 -5.35 -6.75
CA THR A 233 -14.84 -4.68 -7.31
C THR A 233 -14.59 -4.21 -8.74
N ASP A 234 -15.62 -4.25 -9.57
CA ASP A 234 -15.55 -3.73 -10.96
C ASP A 234 -15.78 -2.21 -11.02
N GLN A 235 -16.33 -1.64 -9.97
CA GLN A 235 -16.66 -0.21 -9.85
C GLN A 235 -16.10 0.34 -8.53
N PRO A 236 -14.77 0.57 -8.45
CA PRO A 236 -14.18 1.19 -7.28
C PRO A 236 -14.61 2.65 -7.16
N GLU A 237 -14.74 3.12 -5.92
CA GLU A 237 -14.82 4.56 -5.67
C GLU A 237 -13.55 5.23 -6.26
N PRO A 238 -13.72 6.26 -7.07
CA PRO A 238 -12.58 6.85 -7.80
C PRO A 238 -11.54 7.51 -6.89
N LEU A 239 -11.93 7.91 -5.69
CA LEU A 239 -11.09 8.63 -4.74
C LEU A 239 -11.48 8.35 -3.29
N ALA A 240 -10.49 8.25 -2.40
CA ALA A 240 -10.72 8.31 -0.97
C ALA A 240 -11.34 9.66 -0.57
N PRO A 241 -12.13 9.75 0.52
CA PRO A 241 -12.82 10.98 0.91
C PRO A 241 -11.89 12.19 1.11
N THR A 242 -10.69 12.00 1.66
CA THR A 242 -9.66 13.04 1.83
C THR A 242 -9.16 13.55 0.46
N HIS A 243 -8.82 12.65 -0.44
CA HIS A 243 -8.39 12.98 -1.81
C HIS A 243 -9.50 13.69 -2.60
N ALA A 244 -10.75 13.24 -2.46
CA ALA A 244 -11.90 13.88 -3.09
C ALA A 244 -12.09 15.31 -2.59
N SER A 245 -11.90 15.55 -1.29
CA SER A 245 -12.00 16.89 -0.68
C SER A 245 -10.89 17.82 -1.16
N LEU A 246 -9.62 17.37 -1.15
CA LEU A 246 -8.48 18.16 -1.64
C LEU A 246 -8.65 18.53 -3.11
N LEU A 247 -9.10 17.58 -3.92
CA LEU A 247 -9.33 17.81 -5.35
C LEU A 247 -10.51 18.78 -5.59
N ALA A 248 -11.59 18.70 -4.79
CA ALA A 248 -12.69 19.63 -4.85
C ALA A 248 -12.25 21.08 -4.52
N GLU A 249 -11.43 21.23 -3.49
CA GLU A 249 -10.87 22.53 -3.10
C GLU A 249 -9.93 23.09 -4.18
N ALA A 250 -9.03 22.26 -4.72
CA ALA A 250 -8.13 22.65 -5.78
C ALA A 250 -8.87 23.08 -7.07
N LEU A 251 -9.97 22.41 -7.40
CA LEU A 251 -10.83 22.80 -8.53
C LEU A 251 -11.54 24.12 -8.30
N ALA A 252 -12.02 24.36 -7.07
CA ALA A 252 -12.72 25.62 -6.72
C ALA A 252 -11.78 26.83 -6.75
N ASN A 253 -10.51 26.62 -6.39
CA ASN A 253 -9.49 27.68 -6.27
C ASN A 253 -8.58 27.78 -7.51
N ASP A 254 -8.83 27.00 -8.57
CA ASP A 254 -7.96 26.85 -9.77
C ASP A 254 -6.48 26.58 -9.40
N SER A 255 -6.27 25.75 -8.37
CA SER A 255 -4.95 25.46 -7.79
C SER A 255 -4.49 24.00 -8.06
N LEU A 256 -4.95 23.39 -9.15
CA LEU A 256 -4.44 22.08 -9.58
C LEU A 256 -2.94 22.15 -9.85
N LEU A 257 -2.22 21.13 -9.40
CA LEU A 257 -0.77 21.03 -9.61
C LEU A 257 -0.45 20.85 -11.10
N PRO A 258 0.50 21.60 -11.65
CA PRO A 258 0.99 21.33 -13.01
C PRO A 258 1.77 20.01 -13.04
N LEU A 259 1.59 19.21 -14.10
CA LEU A 259 2.25 17.91 -14.22
C LEU A 259 3.78 18.01 -14.15
N ALA A 260 4.36 19.11 -14.66
CA ALA A 260 5.79 19.38 -14.57
C ALA A 260 6.31 19.39 -13.11
N LYS A 261 5.46 19.68 -12.11
CA LYS A 261 5.82 19.65 -10.69
C LYS A 261 5.84 18.22 -10.14
N MET A 262 5.12 17.30 -10.76
CA MET A 262 5.05 15.89 -10.41
C MET A 262 6.06 15.01 -11.18
N HIS A 263 6.66 15.54 -12.21
CA HIS A 263 7.61 14.84 -13.08
C HIS A 263 9.05 15.26 -12.78
N PRO A 264 10.03 14.35 -12.77
CA PRO A 264 9.89 12.90 -12.90
C PRO A 264 9.47 12.19 -11.60
N SER A 265 9.49 12.88 -10.46
CA SER A 265 9.19 12.29 -9.16
C SER A 265 8.30 13.19 -8.32
N MET A 266 7.34 12.60 -7.62
CA MET A 266 6.48 13.27 -6.65
C MET A 266 7.13 13.43 -5.27
N ALA A 267 8.33 12.88 -5.06
CA ALA A 267 9.06 12.98 -3.79
C ALA A 267 9.58 14.41 -3.47
N PHE A 268 9.53 15.33 -4.45
CA PHE A 268 9.96 16.72 -4.29
C PHE A 268 8.80 17.68 -3.99
N LEU A 269 7.60 17.17 -3.77
CA LEU A 269 6.45 17.98 -3.38
C LEU A 269 6.66 18.55 -1.98
N SER A 270 6.13 19.75 -1.74
CA SER A 270 6.54 20.58 -0.60
C SER A 270 5.82 20.24 0.70
N SER A 271 4.69 19.52 0.63
CA SER A 271 3.93 19.09 1.81
C SER A 271 3.17 17.79 1.58
N PRO A 272 2.73 17.12 2.66
CA PRO A 272 1.86 15.95 2.57
C PRO A 272 0.56 16.21 1.80
N GLU A 273 -0.06 17.37 2.01
CA GLU A 273 -1.31 17.75 1.33
C GLU A 273 -1.08 17.92 -0.18
N GLU A 274 0.07 18.50 -0.57
CA GLU A 274 0.43 18.63 -1.97
C GLU A 274 0.68 17.25 -2.61
N ALA A 275 1.31 16.33 -1.89
CA ALA A 275 1.49 14.96 -2.33
C ALA A 275 0.14 14.25 -2.52
N SER A 276 -0.76 14.37 -1.56
CA SER A 276 -2.11 13.78 -1.63
C SER A 276 -2.95 14.35 -2.77
N LEU A 277 -2.84 15.66 -3.02
CA LEU A 277 -3.47 16.27 -4.19
C LEU A 277 -2.89 15.72 -5.49
N ALA A 278 -1.55 15.53 -5.56
CA ALA A 278 -0.90 14.93 -6.72
C ALA A 278 -1.40 13.51 -6.96
N TYR A 279 -1.48 12.66 -5.94
CA TYR A 279 -2.06 11.31 -6.04
C TYR A 279 -3.50 11.34 -6.55
N ALA A 280 -4.35 12.23 -6.03
CA ALA A 280 -5.71 12.40 -6.51
C ALA A 280 -5.77 12.81 -7.99
N GLN A 281 -4.89 13.71 -8.42
CA GLN A 281 -4.83 14.15 -9.81
C GLN A 281 -4.40 13.03 -10.75
N VAL A 282 -3.26 12.36 -10.48
CA VAL A 282 -2.73 11.34 -11.39
C VAL A 282 -3.62 10.11 -11.47
N SER A 283 -4.26 9.70 -10.36
CA SER A 283 -5.22 8.59 -10.38
C SER A 283 -6.45 8.92 -11.22
N THR A 284 -6.99 10.13 -11.09
CA THR A 284 -8.15 10.56 -11.90
C THR A 284 -7.80 10.75 -13.38
N MET A 285 -6.56 11.11 -13.73
CA MET A 285 -6.11 11.12 -15.14
C MET A 285 -6.18 9.73 -15.76
N VAL A 286 -5.74 8.69 -15.05
CA VAL A 286 -5.80 7.30 -15.51
C VAL A 286 -7.24 6.80 -15.57
N VAL A 287 -8.08 7.12 -14.58
CA VAL A 287 -9.52 6.80 -14.63
C VAL A 287 -10.19 7.43 -15.84
N TYR A 288 -9.92 8.71 -16.11
CA TYR A 288 -10.43 9.41 -17.30
C TYR A 288 -9.98 8.72 -18.61
N LEU A 289 -8.70 8.38 -18.72
CA LEU A 289 -8.17 7.67 -19.87
C LEU A 289 -8.91 6.36 -20.13
N ARG A 290 -9.10 5.55 -19.09
CA ARG A 290 -9.82 4.28 -19.18
C ARG A 290 -11.29 4.45 -19.57
N GLN A 291 -11.97 5.44 -19.02
CA GLN A 291 -13.37 5.73 -19.35
C GLN A 291 -13.53 6.21 -20.80
N ALA A 292 -12.57 7.02 -21.28
CA ALA A 292 -12.63 7.59 -22.63
C ALA A 292 -12.24 6.57 -23.72
N LYS A 293 -11.34 5.61 -23.43
CA LYS A 293 -10.70 4.74 -24.43
C LYS A 293 -10.88 3.23 -24.16
N GLY A 294 -11.48 2.88 -23.03
CA GLY A 294 -11.72 1.49 -22.64
C GLY A 294 -10.61 0.87 -21.78
N PRO A 295 -10.82 -0.37 -21.33
CA PRO A 295 -9.96 -1.03 -20.33
C PRO A 295 -8.54 -1.30 -20.82
N GLY A 296 -8.29 -1.43 -22.12
CA GLY A 296 -6.97 -1.68 -22.70
C GLY A 296 -6.08 -0.44 -22.85
N ALA A 297 -6.63 0.77 -22.61
CA ALA A 297 -5.91 2.02 -22.83
C ALA A 297 -4.61 2.16 -22.03
N VAL A 298 -4.62 1.67 -20.78
CA VAL A 298 -3.42 1.70 -19.92
C VAL A 298 -2.33 0.78 -20.46
N SER A 299 -2.70 -0.45 -20.89
CA SER A 299 -1.75 -1.37 -21.51
C SER A 299 -1.07 -0.77 -22.73
N GLU A 300 -1.82 -0.06 -23.60
CA GLU A 300 -1.27 0.61 -24.77
C GLU A 300 -0.31 1.75 -24.39
N VAL A 301 -0.61 2.52 -23.33
CA VAL A 301 0.32 3.52 -22.80
C VAL A 301 1.62 2.87 -22.31
N LEU A 302 1.54 1.75 -21.59
CA LEU A 302 2.72 1.04 -21.10
C LEU A 302 3.61 0.54 -22.25
N ASP A 303 3.01 0.03 -23.35
CA ASP A 303 3.77 -0.38 -24.54
C ASP A 303 4.55 0.79 -25.17
N ARG A 304 3.91 1.95 -25.30
CA ARG A 304 4.56 3.18 -25.85
C ARG A 304 5.69 3.66 -24.95
N VAL A 305 5.50 3.63 -23.62
CA VAL A 305 6.55 3.99 -22.65
C VAL A 305 7.73 3.02 -22.75
N ARG A 306 7.48 1.73 -22.89
CA ARG A 306 8.50 0.71 -23.11
C ARG A 306 9.32 1.00 -24.38
N GLU A 307 8.66 1.46 -25.44
CA GLU A 307 9.30 1.85 -26.72
C GLU A 307 10.08 3.18 -26.62
N GLY A 308 10.12 3.81 -25.44
CA GLY A 308 10.85 5.06 -25.19
C GLY A 308 10.04 6.33 -25.45
N ARG A 309 8.71 6.22 -25.60
CA ARG A 309 7.84 7.39 -25.72
C ARG A 309 7.77 8.10 -24.37
N ASP A 310 7.83 9.43 -24.37
CA ASP A 310 7.54 10.23 -23.17
C ASP A 310 6.17 9.86 -22.60
N ALA A 311 6.07 9.72 -21.27
CA ALA A 311 4.88 9.18 -20.63
C ALA A 311 3.63 10.06 -20.82
N LEU A 312 3.76 11.39 -20.74
CA LEU A 312 2.63 12.28 -20.98
C LEU A 312 2.22 12.24 -22.46
N GLN A 313 3.20 12.15 -23.36
CA GLN A 313 2.90 12.00 -24.79
C GLN A 313 2.24 10.66 -25.08
N ALA A 314 2.69 9.56 -24.44
CA ALA A 314 2.06 8.24 -24.58
C ALA A 314 0.59 8.27 -24.14
N VAL A 315 0.29 8.92 -23.00
CA VAL A 315 -1.08 9.12 -22.50
C VAL A 315 -1.90 9.97 -23.49
N ALA A 316 -1.33 11.03 -24.05
CA ALA A 316 -2.02 11.87 -25.04
C ALA A 316 -2.23 11.16 -26.38
N ASP A 317 -1.26 10.36 -26.83
CA ASP A 317 -1.36 9.57 -28.06
C ASP A 317 -2.57 8.62 -28.00
N VAL A 318 -2.74 7.93 -26.87
CA VAL A 318 -3.88 7.03 -26.64
C VAL A 318 -5.16 7.81 -26.35
N GLY A 319 -5.08 8.82 -25.47
CA GLY A 319 -6.25 9.53 -24.94
C GLY A 319 -6.85 10.57 -25.87
N ALA A 320 -6.03 11.23 -26.70
CA ALA A 320 -6.45 12.40 -27.49
C ALA A 320 -5.75 12.48 -28.86
N GLY A 321 -5.31 11.36 -29.44
CA GLY A 321 -4.67 11.33 -30.78
C GLY A 321 -3.36 12.13 -30.86
N GLY A 322 -2.62 12.25 -29.76
CA GLY A 322 -1.33 12.92 -29.65
C GLY A 322 -1.39 14.36 -29.16
N ASP A 323 -2.57 14.93 -28.96
CA ASP A 323 -2.75 16.29 -28.46
C ASP A 323 -2.80 16.31 -26.92
N GLN A 324 -1.68 16.67 -26.27
CA GLN A 324 -1.57 16.79 -24.82
C GLN A 324 -2.54 17.83 -24.23
N ALA A 325 -2.73 18.97 -24.92
CA ALA A 325 -3.62 20.02 -24.44
C ALA A 325 -5.08 19.57 -24.47
N ALA A 326 -5.49 18.86 -25.54
CA ALA A 326 -6.81 18.27 -25.66
C ALA A 326 -7.04 17.19 -24.57
N PHE A 327 -6.04 16.34 -24.28
CA PHE A 327 -6.13 15.36 -23.19
C PHE A 327 -6.35 16.05 -21.84
N MET A 328 -5.54 17.05 -21.51
CA MET A 328 -5.62 17.79 -20.25
C MET A 328 -6.94 18.56 -20.12
N ALA A 329 -7.45 19.13 -21.21
CA ALA A 329 -8.75 19.80 -21.21
C ALA A 329 -9.90 18.79 -20.97
N GLY A 330 -9.85 17.63 -21.60
CA GLY A 330 -10.81 16.55 -21.40
C GLY A 330 -10.81 16.03 -19.97
N TRP A 331 -9.63 15.80 -19.40
CA TRP A 331 -9.51 15.41 -17.98
C TRP A 331 -10.09 16.47 -17.03
N ARG A 332 -9.80 17.76 -17.24
CA ARG A 332 -10.38 18.84 -16.43
C ARG A 332 -11.90 18.89 -16.54
N ALA A 333 -12.45 18.66 -17.73
CA ALA A 333 -13.89 18.54 -17.93
C ALA A 333 -14.48 17.34 -17.18
N TYR A 334 -13.80 16.18 -17.21
CA TYR A 334 -14.14 15.00 -16.43
C TYR A 334 -14.18 15.31 -14.92
N LEU A 335 -13.15 15.96 -14.37
CA LEU A 335 -13.12 16.33 -12.94
C LEU A 335 -14.31 17.18 -12.53
N LYS A 336 -14.68 18.17 -13.35
CA LYS A 336 -15.88 19.01 -13.10
C LYS A 336 -17.17 18.18 -13.09
N GLY A 337 -17.21 17.09 -13.87
CA GLY A 337 -18.34 16.16 -13.94
C GLY A 337 -18.50 15.27 -12.69
N LEU A 338 -17.42 15.06 -11.91
CA LEU A 338 -17.45 14.20 -10.70
C LEU A 338 -18.28 14.79 -9.56
N LYS A 339 -18.65 16.08 -9.62
CA LYS A 339 -19.42 16.77 -8.56
C LYS A 339 -18.84 16.55 -7.16
N LEU A 340 -17.52 16.66 -7.05
CA LEU A 340 -16.80 16.50 -5.80
C LEU A 340 -17.28 17.52 -4.76
N VAL A 341 -17.37 17.07 -3.52
CA VAL A 341 -17.78 17.94 -2.39
C VAL A 341 -16.58 18.12 -1.47
N GLY A 342 -16.12 19.35 -1.34
CA GLY A 342 -15.09 19.70 -0.36
C GLY A 342 -15.64 19.53 1.06
N ARG A 343 -14.92 18.78 1.88
CA ARG A 343 -15.19 18.61 3.31
C ARG A 343 -13.93 18.94 4.07
N LYS A 344 -14.06 19.48 5.28
CA LYS A 344 -12.91 19.60 6.17
C LYS A 344 -12.58 18.21 6.71
N LEU A 345 -11.61 17.54 6.10
CA LEU A 345 -11.08 16.26 6.54
C LEU A 345 -9.59 16.44 6.83
N ALA A 346 -9.11 15.88 7.93
CA ALA A 346 -7.69 15.81 8.21
C ALA A 346 -7.12 14.54 7.56
N GLU A 347 -5.95 14.65 6.97
CA GLU A 347 -5.23 13.47 6.52
C GLU A 347 -4.71 12.68 7.70
N ALA A 348 -4.99 11.39 7.65
CA ALA A 348 -4.48 10.49 8.66
C ALA A 348 -3.02 10.15 8.33
N GLY A 349 -2.10 10.82 8.98
CA GLY A 349 -0.68 10.47 8.92
C GLY A 349 -0.44 8.99 9.28
N VAL A 350 0.56 8.38 8.67
CA VAL A 350 1.00 7.03 9.03
C VAL A 350 1.87 7.13 10.28
N VAL A 351 1.37 6.62 11.40
CA VAL A 351 2.14 6.50 12.65
C VAL A 351 2.66 5.07 12.75
N LEU A 352 3.96 4.91 12.50
CA LEU A 352 4.66 3.64 12.60
C LEU A 352 4.99 3.33 14.06
N ASP A 353 4.83 2.05 14.44
CA ASP A 353 5.11 1.54 15.79
C ASP A 353 4.37 2.32 16.91
N GLY A 354 3.19 2.86 16.59
CA GLY A 354 2.35 3.68 17.49
C GLY A 354 1.77 2.93 18.68
N ALA A 355 2.56 2.04 19.28
CA ALA A 355 2.15 1.26 20.43
C ALA A 355 1.88 2.17 21.63
N GLY A 356 0.62 2.32 22.00
CA GLY A 356 0.20 2.80 23.31
C GLY A 356 -0.56 4.11 23.38
N ASP A 357 -0.45 5.01 22.42
CA ASP A 357 -1.25 6.25 22.43
C ASP A 357 -2.21 6.33 21.22
N GLU A 358 -3.44 5.90 21.45
CA GLU A 358 -4.49 5.93 20.43
C GLU A 358 -4.83 7.35 19.93
N TYR A 359 -4.53 8.38 20.72
CA TYR A 359 -4.71 9.76 20.33
C TYR A 359 -3.66 10.20 19.29
N ALA A 360 -2.45 9.66 19.37
CA ALA A 360 -1.37 9.99 18.44
C ALA A 360 -1.65 9.49 17.01
N VAL A 361 -2.49 8.46 16.85
CA VAL A 361 -2.84 7.90 15.53
C VAL A 361 -4.12 8.51 14.94
N ASP A 362 -4.81 9.37 15.68
CA ASP A 362 -5.99 10.07 15.18
C ASP A 362 -5.59 11.26 14.29
N PRO A 363 -6.21 11.42 13.11
CA PRO A 363 -5.80 12.43 12.14
C PRO A 363 -5.99 13.89 12.63
N VAL A 364 -6.81 14.11 13.66
CA VAL A 364 -7.09 15.46 14.21
C VAL A 364 -6.41 15.64 15.56
N LEU A 365 -6.63 14.68 16.48
CA LEU A 365 -6.16 14.80 17.86
C LEU A 365 -4.67 14.57 17.99
N GLY A 366 -4.04 13.82 17.08
CA GLY A 366 -2.61 13.57 17.09
C GLY A 366 -1.76 14.82 16.96
N GLU A 367 -2.23 15.81 16.21
CA GLU A 367 -1.54 17.10 16.02
C GLU A 367 -2.03 18.22 16.96
N ARG A 368 -3.11 17.98 17.71
CA ARG A 368 -3.78 18.98 18.56
C ARG A 368 -3.80 18.56 20.02
N ALA A 369 -2.68 18.76 20.72
CA ALA A 369 -2.51 18.39 22.13
C ALA A 369 -3.54 19.02 23.07
N ASP A 370 -4.08 20.21 22.74
CA ASP A 370 -5.15 20.87 23.46
C ASP A 370 -6.48 20.10 23.36
N LEU A 371 -6.84 19.68 22.15
CA LEU A 371 -8.06 18.90 21.89
C LEU A 371 -7.93 17.48 22.46
N ALA A 372 -6.78 16.83 22.28
CA ALA A 372 -6.49 15.52 22.85
C ALA A 372 -6.61 15.53 24.39
N ARG A 373 -6.18 16.61 25.06
CA ARG A 373 -6.35 16.76 26.51
C ARG A 373 -7.81 16.79 26.92
N ALA A 374 -8.64 17.57 26.23
CA ALA A 374 -10.08 17.62 26.52
C ALA A 374 -10.74 16.24 26.30
N ALA A 375 -10.38 15.55 25.21
CA ALA A 375 -10.88 14.20 24.94
C ALA A 375 -10.49 13.22 26.03
N ARG A 376 -9.23 13.23 26.52
CA ARG A 376 -8.78 12.38 27.66
C ARG A 376 -9.53 12.67 28.96
N ILE A 377 -9.86 13.93 29.24
CA ILE A 377 -10.72 14.28 30.39
C ILE A 377 -12.11 13.67 30.21
N GLY A 378 -12.64 13.71 28.99
CA GLY A 378 -13.89 13.02 28.66
C GLY A 378 -13.84 11.53 28.92
N ASP A 379 -12.74 10.83 28.56
CA ASP A 379 -12.56 9.40 28.84
C ASP A 379 -12.57 9.11 30.36
N ILE A 380 -11.80 9.88 31.14
CA ILE A 380 -11.78 9.75 32.60
C ILE A 380 -13.20 9.90 33.20
N LEU A 381 -13.97 10.86 32.70
CA LEU A 381 -15.33 11.08 33.15
C LEU A 381 -16.28 9.94 32.76
N LEU A 382 -16.11 9.40 31.55
CA LEU A 382 -16.90 8.28 31.07
C LEU A 382 -16.62 7.02 31.90
N ASP A 383 -15.34 6.72 32.16
CA ASP A 383 -14.90 5.60 33.01
C ASP A 383 -15.39 5.76 34.44
N ALA A 384 -15.52 6.98 34.93
CA ALA A 384 -16.14 7.29 36.25
C ALA A 384 -17.69 7.22 36.25
N GLY A 385 -18.31 6.74 35.15
CA GLY A 385 -19.76 6.61 35.04
C GLY A 385 -20.50 7.95 34.91
N ARG A 386 -19.82 9.01 34.36
CA ARG A 386 -20.37 10.35 34.19
C ARG A 386 -20.48 10.72 32.69
N PRO A 387 -21.30 10.01 31.89
CA PRO A 387 -21.36 10.18 30.45
C PRO A 387 -21.83 11.58 30.00
N ASP A 388 -22.72 12.23 30.78
CA ASP A 388 -23.13 13.61 30.48
C ASP A 388 -21.96 14.59 30.57
N ALA A 389 -21.13 14.47 31.61
CA ALA A 389 -19.95 15.29 31.80
C ALA A 389 -18.88 14.98 30.72
N ALA A 390 -18.73 13.70 30.35
CA ALA A 390 -17.85 13.29 29.26
C ALA A 390 -18.25 13.96 27.93
N LEU A 391 -19.54 14.01 27.59
CA LEU A 391 -20.02 14.70 26.38
C LEU A 391 -19.68 16.20 26.35
N VAL A 392 -19.61 16.84 27.51
CA VAL A 392 -19.20 18.26 27.58
C VAL A 392 -17.73 18.40 27.20
N GLU A 393 -16.85 17.52 27.71
CA GLU A 393 -15.42 17.55 27.37
C GLU A 393 -15.16 17.11 25.93
N TYR A 394 -15.83 16.10 25.41
CA TYR A 394 -15.73 15.71 24.00
C TYR A 394 -16.18 16.81 23.04
N ARG A 395 -17.16 17.63 23.43
CA ARG A 395 -17.57 18.79 22.64
C ARG A 395 -16.48 19.88 22.60
N LYS A 396 -15.73 20.07 23.69
CA LYS A 396 -14.55 20.97 23.70
C LYS A 396 -13.42 20.44 22.81
N ALA A 397 -13.31 19.10 22.68
CA ALA A 397 -12.35 18.47 21.81
C ALA A 397 -12.76 18.49 20.32
N ALA A 398 -13.97 18.95 19.99
CA ALA A 398 -14.48 19.09 18.62
C ALA A 398 -15.04 20.50 18.41
N PRO A 399 -14.20 21.55 18.41
CA PRO A 399 -14.66 22.91 18.20
C PRO A 399 -15.18 23.11 16.77
N ASP A 400 -16.12 24.07 16.62
CA ASP A 400 -16.66 24.39 15.31
C ASP A 400 -15.57 24.81 14.33
N GLY A 401 -15.67 24.27 13.10
CA GLY A 401 -14.74 24.57 12.02
C GLY A 401 -13.51 23.66 11.94
N GLU A 402 -13.26 22.81 12.93
CA GLU A 402 -12.23 21.76 12.84
C GLU A 402 -12.74 20.50 12.13
N PRO A 403 -11.85 19.70 11.52
CA PRO A 403 -12.21 18.39 11.01
C PRO A 403 -12.77 17.48 12.11
N ALA A 404 -13.68 16.56 11.74
CA ALA A 404 -14.18 15.58 12.69
C ALA A 404 -13.12 14.51 12.97
N SER A 405 -12.83 14.23 14.24
CA SER A 405 -11.95 13.14 14.65
C SER A 405 -12.71 11.82 14.67
N PRO A 406 -12.21 10.76 13.99
CA PRO A 406 -12.86 9.45 14.06
C PRO A 406 -12.74 8.79 15.44
N LEU A 407 -11.62 8.97 16.15
CA LEU A 407 -11.48 8.49 17.52
C LEU A 407 -12.47 9.19 18.46
N LEU A 408 -12.53 10.51 18.41
CA LEU A 408 -13.47 11.26 19.24
C LEU A 408 -14.93 10.92 18.93
N SER A 409 -15.25 10.62 17.66
CA SER A 409 -16.57 10.12 17.25
C SER A 409 -16.91 8.80 17.96
N SER A 410 -15.94 7.89 18.09
CA SER A 410 -16.12 6.62 18.81
C SER A 410 -16.33 6.84 20.31
N ARG A 411 -15.56 7.75 20.93
CA ARG A 411 -15.69 8.10 22.36
C ARG A 411 -17.04 8.74 22.66
N THR A 412 -17.42 9.70 21.83
CA THR A 412 -18.73 10.38 21.94
C THR A 412 -19.89 9.38 21.78
N ALA A 413 -19.78 8.46 20.82
CA ALA A 413 -20.77 7.42 20.63
C ALA A 413 -20.89 6.49 21.86
N ASN A 414 -19.79 6.13 22.52
CA ASN A 414 -19.82 5.36 23.78
C ASN A 414 -20.60 6.12 24.88
N ALA A 415 -20.35 7.41 25.05
CA ALA A 415 -21.08 8.22 26.02
C ALA A 415 -22.58 8.31 25.69
N LEU A 416 -22.92 8.47 24.40
CA LEU A 416 -24.32 8.48 23.94
C LEU A 416 -25.02 7.15 24.19
N ILE A 417 -24.34 6.01 23.97
CA ILE A 417 -24.85 4.67 24.24
C ILE A 417 -25.11 4.50 25.76
N ALA A 418 -24.18 4.96 26.62
CA ALA A 418 -24.35 4.92 28.06
C ALA A 418 -25.59 5.71 28.50
N LEU A 419 -25.93 6.79 27.79
CA LEU A 419 -27.14 7.59 28.01
C LEU A 419 -28.40 7.07 27.31
N LYS A 420 -28.37 5.88 26.71
CA LYS A 420 -29.50 5.31 25.94
C LYS A 420 -29.90 6.13 24.72
N ARG A 421 -28.93 6.85 24.11
CA ARG A 421 -29.11 7.69 22.93
C ARG A 421 -28.51 7.01 21.68
N GLU A 422 -28.84 5.73 21.49
CA GLU A 422 -28.33 4.89 20.38
C GLU A 422 -28.58 5.49 18.98
N PRO A 423 -29.73 6.13 18.67
CA PRO A 423 -29.92 6.77 17.36
C PRO A 423 -28.92 7.89 17.07
N ASP A 424 -28.57 8.70 18.09
CA ASP A 424 -27.58 9.77 17.94
C ASP A 424 -26.17 9.19 17.76
N ALA A 425 -25.82 8.17 18.52
CA ALA A 425 -24.56 7.43 18.40
C ALA A 425 -24.40 6.83 16.99
N ARG A 426 -25.45 6.20 16.49
CA ARG A 426 -25.47 5.61 15.14
C ARG A 426 -25.24 6.67 14.06
N LYS A 427 -25.98 7.79 14.11
CA LYS A 427 -25.82 8.88 13.15
C LYS A 427 -24.40 9.43 13.12
N LEU A 428 -23.79 9.62 14.31
CA LEU A 428 -22.42 10.09 14.46
C LEU A 428 -21.43 9.11 13.82
N LEU A 429 -21.55 7.82 14.11
CA LEU A 429 -20.66 6.78 13.58
C LEU A 429 -20.83 6.57 12.06
N GLU A 430 -22.06 6.67 11.53
CA GLU A 430 -22.30 6.63 10.07
C GLU A 430 -21.58 7.80 9.37
N GLY A 431 -21.57 8.99 9.97
CA GLY A 431 -20.78 10.13 9.49
C GLY A 431 -19.28 9.84 9.51
N SER A 432 -18.79 9.35 10.62
CA SER A 432 -17.36 9.04 10.79
C SER A 432 -16.88 7.95 9.82
N VAL A 433 -17.64 6.88 9.64
CA VAL A 433 -17.31 5.78 8.68
C VAL A 433 -17.31 6.27 7.23
N ARG A 434 -18.19 7.20 6.88
CA ARG A 434 -18.21 7.81 5.54
C ARG A 434 -16.97 8.69 5.29
N ASP A 435 -16.53 9.45 6.29
CA ASP A 435 -15.46 10.43 6.17
C ASP A 435 -14.07 9.78 6.38
N TYR A 436 -13.99 8.75 7.22
CA TYR A 436 -12.80 7.96 7.53
C TYR A 436 -13.06 6.45 7.41
N PRO A 437 -13.21 5.93 6.19
CA PRO A 437 -13.60 4.53 5.97
C PRO A 437 -12.56 3.51 6.46
N GLU A 438 -11.31 3.89 6.63
CA GLU A 438 -10.22 3.04 7.14
C GLU A 438 -9.98 3.19 8.65
N PHE A 439 -10.99 3.60 9.41
CA PHE A 439 -10.87 3.65 10.87
C PHE A 439 -11.69 2.50 11.49
N ALA A 440 -11.01 1.38 11.81
CA ALA A 440 -11.65 0.12 12.20
C ALA A 440 -12.54 0.26 13.45
N VAL A 441 -12.14 1.10 14.41
CA VAL A 441 -12.87 1.30 15.69
C VAL A 441 -14.30 1.80 15.46
N THR A 442 -14.48 2.83 14.61
CA THR A 442 -15.83 3.37 14.33
C THR A 442 -16.70 2.38 13.59
N ARG A 443 -16.11 1.57 12.69
CA ARG A 443 -16.81 0.49 12.01
C ARG A 443 -17.26 -0.63 12.96
N THR A 444 -16.38 -1.07 13.84
CA THR A 444 -16.69 -2.09 14.86
C THR A 444 -17.83 -1.60 15.76
N MET A 445 -17.79 -0.34 16.19
CA MET A 445 -18.86 0.23 17.04
C MET A 445 -20.18 0.35 16.29
N LEU A 446 -20.16 0.84 15.04
CA LEU A 446 -21.36 0.89 14.21
C LEU A 446 -21.93 -0.51 13.98
N GLY A 447 -21.07 -1.50 13.72
CA GLY A 447 -21.46 -2.91 13.57
C GLY A 447 -22.18 -3.44 14.80
N LYS A 448 -21.67 -3.15 16.01
CA LYS A 448 -22.31 -3.56 17.27
C LYS A 448 -23.70 -2.92 17.45
N LEU A 449 -23.85 -1.62 17.16
CA LEU A 449 -25.16 -0.96 17.21
C LEU A 449 -26.16 -1.53 16.19
N LEU A 450 -25.69 -1.83 14.99
CA LEU A 450 -26.52 -2.43 13.95
C LEU A 450 -26.96 -3.84 14.31
N LEU A 451 -26.10 -4.65 14.95
CA LEU A 451 -26.46 -5.97 15.47
C LEU A 451 -27.53 -5.86 16.56
N ALA A 452 -27.36 -4.96 17.53
CA ALA A 452 -28.33 -4.72 18.59
C ALA A 452 -29.71 -4.29 18.04
N ALA A 453 -29.70 -3.55 16.91
CA ALA A 453 -30.90 -3.14 16.19
C ALA A 453 -31.47 -4.21 15.24
N GLY A 454 -30.91 -5.44 15.20
CA GLY A 454 -31.35 -6.51 14.31
C GLY A 454 -30.95 -6.34 12.83
N SER A 455 -30.15 -5.33 12.50
CA SER A 455 -29.70 -5.03 11.12
C SER A 455 -28.47 -5.87 10.74
N THR A 456 -28.60 -7.20 10.78
CA THR A 456 -27.49 -8.16 10.63
C THR A 456 -26.71 -8.00 9.31
N GLY A 457 -27.38 -7.69 8.19
CA GLY A 457 -26.72 -7.49 6.91
C GLY A 457 -25.80 -6.27 6.88
N ALA A 458 -26.27 -5.14 7.43
CA ALA A 458 -25.47 -3.93 7.55
C ALA A 458 -24.32 -4.10 8.55
N ALA A 459 -24.58 -4.79 9.66
CA ALA A 459 -23.56 -5.12 10.65
C ALA A 459 -22.43 -5.98 10.06
N PHE A 460 -22.78 -7.00 9.29
CA PHE A 460 -21.80 -7.83 8.57
C PHE A 460 -20.86 -6.98 7.71
N THR A 461 -21.42 -6.03 6.94
CA THR A 461 -20.61 -5.12 6.12
C THR A 461 -19.62 -4.33 6.97
N GLN A 462 -20.04 -3.80 8.13
CA GLN A 462 -19.15 -3.04 9.00
C GLN A 462 -18.05 -3.91 9.62
N PHE A 463 -18.37 -5.10 10.15
CA PHE A 463 -17.36 -5.99 10.72
C PHE A 463 -16.39 -6.51 9.68
N ARG A 464 -16.85 -6.83 8.47
CA ARG A 464 -15.97 -7.25 7.38
C ARG A 464 -14.94 -6.16 7.06
N HIS A 465 -15.41 -4.93 6.85
CA HIS A 465 -14.49 -3.80 6.58
C HIS A 465 -13.58 -3.47 7.79
N ALA A 466 -14.07 -3.62 9.03
CA ALA A 466 -13.23 -3.43 10.21
C ALA A 466 -12.06 -4.43 10.24
N VAL A 467 -12.35 -5.71 9.97
CA VAL A 467 -11.33 -6.78 9.90
C VAL A 467 -10.43 -6.63 8.66
N ASP A 468 -10.94 -6.08 7.56
CA ASP A 468 -10.13 -5.75 6.38
C ASP A 468 -9.07 -4.67 6.67
N VAL A 469 -9.32 -3.78 7.62
CA VAL A 469 -8.39 -2.72 8.05
C VAL A 469 -7.50 -3.18 9.20
N ASP A 470 -8.12 -3.77 10.23
CA ASP A 470 -7.43 -4.30 11.40
C ASP A 470 -7.88 -5.75 11.65
N PRO A 471 -7.15 -6.75 11.11
CA PRO A 471 -7.48 -8.15 11.30
C PRO A 471 -7.09 -8.71 12.68
N PHE A 472 -6.48 -7.90 13.57
CA PHE A 472 -5.92 -8.36 14.84
C PHE A 472 -6.86 -8.19 16.04
N ASP A 473 -8.10 -7.69 15.87
CA ASP A 473 -9.11 -7.66 16.93
C ASP A 473 -9.84 -9.02 17.07
N PRO A 474 -9.56 -9.82 18.13
CA PRO A 474 -10.17 -11.14 18.29
C PRO A 474 -11.69 -11.11 18.44
N ALA A 475 -12.25 -10.00 18.96
CA ALA A 475 -13.70 -9.87 19.15
C ALA A 475 -14.41 -9.63 17.81
N SER A 476 -13.85 -8.80 16.93
CA SER A 476 -14.36 -8.61 15.58
C SER A 476 -14.26 -9.88 14.75
N GLN A 477 -13.17 -10.64 14.87
CA GLN A 477 -13.00 -11.95 14.24
C GLN A 477 -14.08 -12.95 14.71
N ALA A 478 -14.33 -13.06 16.01
CA ALA A 478 -15.38 -13.93 16.56
C ALA A 478 -16.78 -13.54 16.04
N THR A 479 -17.08 -12.24 16.08
CA THR A 479 -18.39 -11.73 15.60
C THR A 479 -18.57 -12.02 14.11
N LEU A 480 -17.53 -11.82 13.30
CA LEU A 480 -17.58 -12.09 11.87
C LEU A 480 -17.76 -13.60 11.59
N ALA A 481 -17.12 -14.46 12.38
CA ALA A 481 -17.32 -15.91 12.30
C ALA A 481 -18.79 -16.31 12.51
N ASP A 482 -19.45 -15.74 13.51
CA ASP A 482 -20.86 -16.01 13.77
C ASP A 482 -21.78 -15.47 12.67
N LEU A 483 -21.44 -14.32 12.10
CA LEU A 483 -22.16 -13.75 10.99
C LEU A 483 -22.03 -14.56 9.69
N TYR A 484 -20.85 -15.16 9.42
CA TYR A 484 -20.65 -16.11 8.33
C TYR A 484 -21.43 -17.41 8.56
N ALA A 485 -21.42 -17.95 9.81
CA ALA A 485 -22.21 -19.13 10.16
C ALA A 485 -23.71 -18.90 9.90
N ALA A 486 -24.24 -17.74 10.30
CA ALA A 486 -25.64 -17.37 10.07
C ALA A 486 -26.00 -17.27 8.58
N ARG A 487 -25.02 -17.06 7.71
CA ARG A 487 -25.15 -17.02 6.24
C ARG A 487 -24.92 -18.36 5.57
N GLY A 488 -24.58 -19.41 6.33
CA GLY A 488 -24.28 -20.73 5.82
C GLY A 488 -22.87 -20.91 5.25
N ASP A 489 -21.98 -19.92 5.42
CA ASP A 489 -20.60 -20.00 4.97
C ASP A 489 -19.71 -20.61 6.06
N ALA A 490 -19.76 -21.93 6.16
CA ALA A 490 -19.00 -22.69 7.16
C ALA A 490 -17.48 -22.55 7.03
N PRO A 491 -16.89 -22.56 5.81
CA PRO A 491 -15.44 -22.37 5.67
C PRO A 491 -14.94 -21.03 6.20
N LEU A 492 -15.57 -19.92 5.85
CA LEU A 492 -15.19 -18.58 6.34
C LEU A 492 -15.48 -18.45 7.86
N SER A 493 -16.59 -19.01 8.34
CA SER A 493 -16.87 -19.04 9.78
C SER A 493 -15.75 -19.74 10.56
N GLU A 494 -15.28 -20.91 10.13
CA GLU A 494 -14.20 -21.63 10.82
C GLU A 494 -12.85 -20.90 10.71
N ARG A 495 -12.57 -20.27 9.56
CA ARG A 495 -11.37 -19.43 9.37
C ARG A 495 -11.32 -18.31 10.42
N HIS A 496 -12.39 -17.51 10.54
CA HIS A 496 -12.45 -16.40 11.49
C HIS A 496 -12.47 -16.87 12.95
N ARG A 497 -13.07 -18.03 13.27
CA ARG A 497 -12.94 -18.66 14.61
C ARG A 497 -11.51 -19.07 14.94
N ARG A 498 -10.79 -19.63 13.97
CA ARG A 498 -9.37 -19.99 14.13
C ARG A 498 -8.53 -18.73 14.39
N TYR A 499 -8.77 -17.64 13.65
CA TYR A 499 -8.08 -16.36 13.85
C TYR A 499 -8.39 -15.77 15.23
N SER A 500 -9.65 -15.74 15.65
CA SER A 500 -10.01 -15.27 16.98
C SER A 500 -9.30 -16.04 18.09
N ARG A 501 -9.25 -17.39 18.00
CA ARG A 501 -8.53 -18.23 18.97
C ARG A 501 -7.02 -17.96 18.97
N LEU A 502 -6.42 -17.81 17.79
CA LEU A 502 -4.99 -17.49 17.67
C LEU A 502 -4.66 -16.14 18.35
N LEU A 503 -5.46 -15.12 18.12
CA LEU A 503 -5.24 -13.78 18.66
C LEU A 503 -5.51 -13.66 20.17
N GLN A 504 -6.28 -14.61 20.75
CA GLN A 504 -6.49 -14.72 22.19
C GLN A 504 -5.38 -15.53 22.91
N SER A 505 -4.55 -16.24 22.17
CA SER A 505 -3.40 -16.95 22.72
C SER A 505 -2.25 -15.96 23.00
N ASN A 506 -1.28 -16.38 23.83
CA ASN A 506 -0.03 -15.65 23.91
C ASN A 506 0.72 -15.79 22.59
N GLU A 507 1.23 -14.68 22.05
CA GLU A 507 2.07 -14.75 20.83
C GLU A 507 3.26 -15.68 21.11
N PRO A 508 3.51 -16.68 20.24
CA PRO A 508 4.63 -17.58 20.45
C PRO A 508 5.93 -16.80 20.57
N ALA A 509 6.69 -17.01 21.65
CA ALA A 509 8.03 -16.45 21.76
C ALA A 509 8.87 -16.95 20.58
N THR A 510 9.48 -16.04 19.86
CA THR A 510 10.47 -16.40 18.83
C THR A 510 11.68 -17.02 19.52
N ARG A 511 12.00 -18.26 19.16
CA ARG A 511 13.24 -18.92 19.56
C ARG A 511 14.42 -18.43 18.75
#